data_4f3af618c61cc3353f0bfe2704cf80f7
#
_entry.id   4f3af618c61cc3353f0bfe2704cf80f7
#
_cell.length_a   1.000
_cell.length_b   1.000
_cell.length_c   1.000
_cell.angle_alpha   90.00
_cell.angle_beta   90.00
_cell.angle_gamma   90.00
#
_symmetry.space_group_name_H-M   'P 1'
#
loop_
_entity.id
_entity.type
_entity.pdbx_description
1 polymer ?
#
loop_
_entity_poly.entity_id
_entity_poly.type
_entity_poly.pdbx_seq_one_letter_code
_entity_poly.pdbx_strand_id
1 'polypeptide(L)'
;MIFAETEKIELKQKFNDSLPKEIVAFLNTDGGTIYIGVNDDGTVCGVENLDESLKKIADILENQVLPDPRSFVELGTKFIEQKHVIEIKVCKGEDLYYIRKYGRSAQGCFIRIGSTCRPMTEEQINKVHNKYLDSKAKITEIASSIEAPTFQYLKLLLTEKGFTVNENTFTRNFHLLTKDGQYNKMAELLADKNETSIKVVRFNGKSKADGIALRNEYGEKCLIVAMKQAFDYCADVINSTHISFTNGVRNNQKLFDTAAFREAWFNACLHNNWADGTPPAVYVYTDRLEIISTGGLPPNLSREDFFKGVSKPVNEELAKLFIRLDLMEQTGYGVPLVTEKYGEKAFEFLDFFLRVTIPFAYELKNDDTQGNTKTDSINQGADPITDPITDPIKLLKIIEADPNLSYKEYAEKLGVSPATIKRRINDLKAAGRIIYIGARKNGHWKIIDKDISEVTT
;
A
#
# COMPACT_ATOMS: atom_id res chain seq x y z
N MET A 1 22.22 10.47 -36.92
CA MET A 1 21.14 10.36 -35.91
C MET A 1 20.20 11.53 -36.17
N ILE A 2 18.93 11.31 -36.49
CA ILE A 2 18.00 12.40 -36.78
C ILE A 2 17.41 12.82 -35.43
N PHE A 3 17.74 14.02 -34.98
CA PHE A 3 17.10 14.62 -33.81
C PHE A 3 15.71 15.17 -34.21
N ALA A 4 14.71 14.96 -33.38
CA ALA A 4 13.39 15.54 -33.54
C ALA A 4 12.80 15.91 -32.17
N GLU A 5 12.14 17.06 -32.07
CA GLU A 5 11.40 17.43 -30.87
C GLU A 5 10.25 16.49 -30.65
N THR A 6 10.11 16.05 -29.40
CA THR A 6 9.04 15.17 -28.93
C THR A 6 8.60 15.59 -27.53
N GLU A 7 7.68 14.86 -26.94
CA GLU A 7 7.31 15.03 -25.53
C GLU A 7 8.50 14.82 -24.57
N LYS A 8 9.52 14.05 -24.99
CA LYS A 8 10.71 13.69 -24.21
C LYS A 8 12.00 14.34 -24.70
N ILE A 9 11.99 15.04 -25.80
CA ILE A 9 13.17 15.65 -26.41
C ILE A 9 12.90 17.10 -26.73
N GLU A 10 13.79 17.98 -26.28
CA GLU A 10 13.83 19.40 -26.60
C GLU A 10 15.13 19.74 -27.30
N LEU A 11 15.05 20.52 -28.38
CA LEU A 11 16.21 20.96 -29.16
C LEU A 11 16.45 22.45 -28.96
N LYS A 12 17.70 22.85 -28.80
CA LYS A 12 18.10 24.25 -28.67
C LYS A 12 19.37 24.48 -29.49
N GLN A 13 19.31 25.43 -30.41
CA GLN A 13 20.44 25.83 -31.18
C GLN A 13 21.57 26.42 -30.30
N LYS A 14 21.19 27.25 -29.34
CA LYS A 14 22.12 27.93 -28.41
C LYS A 14 21.52 27.93 -27.02
N PHE A 15 22.40 28.10 -26.02
CA PHE A 15 21.98 28.47 -24.67
C PHE A 15 21.09 29.74 -24.69
N ASN A 16 19.97 29.72 -24.02
CA ASN A 16 19.07 30.84 -23.88
C ASN A 16 18.43 30.91 -22.50
N ASP A 17 17.82 32.06 -22.16
CA ASP A 17 17.19 32.32 -20.85
C ASP A 17 15.92 31.50 -20.60
N SER A 18 15.44 30.74 -21.57
CA SER A 18 14.27 29.85 -21.38
C SER A 18 14.66 28.49 -20.80
N LEU A 19 15.95 28.16 -20.70
CA LEU A 19 16.41 26.85 -20.22
C LEU A 19 15.88 26.46 -18.84
N PRO A 20 15.82 27.36 -17.83
CA PRO A 20 15.21 27.02 -16.55
C PRO A 20 13.74 26.55 -16.67
N LYS A 21 12.98 27.14 -17.60
CA LYS A 21 11.59 26.78 -17.87
C LYS A 21 11.48 25.34 -18.43
N GLU A 22 12.35 24.97 -19.36
CA GLU A 22 12.37 23.63 -19.96
C GLU A 22 12.75 22.58 -18.92
N ILE A 23 13.78 22.86 -18.09
CA ILE A 23 14.19 21.98 -17.00
C ILE A 23 13.05 21.77 -15.99
N VAL A 24 12.42 22.87 -15.55
CA VAL A 24 11.29 22.81 -14.62
C VAL A 24 10.12 22.01 -15.21
N ALA A 25 9.84 22.21 -16.51
CA ALA A 25 8.74 21.49 -17.16
C ALA A 25 9.01 19.97 -17.24
N PHE A 26 10.23 19.54 -17.51
CA PHE A 26 10.60 18.12 -17.47
C PHE A 26 10.57 17.55 -16.05
N LEU A 27 11.08 18.27 -15.06
CA LEU A 27 11.02 17.87 -13.63
C LEU A 27 9.58 17.65 -13.16
N ASN A 28 8.65 18.52 -13.55
CA ASN A 28 7.24 18.45 -13.16
C ASN A 28 6.39 17.50 -14.02
N THR A 29 7.00 16.87 -15.05
CA THR A 29 6.30 15.92 -15.93
C THR A 29 6.97 14.55 -15.81
N ASP A 30 7.28 13.91 -16.91
CA ASP A 30 7.86 12.55 -16.90
C ASP A 30 9.34 12.54 -17.29
N GLY A 31 10.03 13.65 -17.09
CA GLY A 31 11.42 13.82 -17.51
C GLY A 31 11.61 13.89 -19.03
N GLY A 32 12.84 13.99 -19.45
CA GLY A 32 13.23 14.07 -20.87
C GLY A 32 14.68 14.49 -21.06
N THR A 33 15.04 14.83 -22.27
CA THR A 33 16.41 15.25 -22.64
C THR A 33 16.40 16.55 -23.44
N ILE A 34 17.26 17.48 -23.06
CA ILE A 34 17.46 18.74 -23.78
C ILE A 34 18.82 18.65 -24.46
N TYR A 35 18.85 18.88 -25.79
CA TYR A 35 20.09 18.99 -26.57
C TYR A 35 20.36 20.43 -26.91
N ILE A 36 21.56 20.93 -26.59
CA ILE A 36 22.03 22.27 -26.98
C ILE A 36 23.13 22.12 -28.02
N GLY A 37 23.02 22.85 -29.10
CA GLY A 37 23.85 22.74 -30.30
C GLY A 37 23.15 21.95 -31.42
N VAL A 38 21.83 21.87 -31.40
CA VAL A 38 20.99 21.22 -32.41
C VAL A 38 19.89 22.19 -32.84
N ASN A 39 19.68 22.33 -34.13
CA ASN A 39 18.60 23.15 -34.71
C ASN A 39 17.26 22.44 -34.64
N ASP A 40 16.16 23.17 -34.79
CA ASP A 40 14.77 22.63 -34.72
C ASP A 40 14.52 21.60 -35.86
N ASP A 41 15.26 21.68 -36.98
CA ASP A 41 15.21 20.71 -38.08
C ASP A 41 16.01 19.41 -37.78
N GLY A 42 16.66 19.32 -36.61
CA GLY A 42 17.45 18.19 -36.16
C GLY A 42 18.90 18.20 -36.65
N THR A 43 19.33 19.25 -37.39
CA THR A 43 20.73 19.38 -37.84
C THR A 43 21.64 19.85 -36.70
N VAL A 44 22.85 19.29 -36.62
CA VAL A 44 23.82 19.65 -35.58
C VAL A 44 24.56 20.93 -35.97
N CYS A 45 24.35 21.99 -35.17
CA CYS A 45 25.13 23.25 -35.33
C CYS A 45 26.32 23.33 -34.36
N GLY A 46 26.27 22.61 -33.24
CA GLY A 46 27.32 22.58 -32.22
C GLY A 46 27.30 23.77 -31.26
N VAL A 47 28.09 23.66 -30.20
CA VAL A 47 28.26 24.71 -29.17
C VAL A 47 29.64 25.31 -29.28
N GLU A 48 29.74 26.65 -29.48
CA GLU A 48 31.01 27.36 -29.68
C GLU A 48 31.88 27.39 -28.42
N ASN A 49 31.29 27.73 -27.26
CA ASN A 49 31.96 27.85 -25.95
C ASN A 49 31.43 26.80 -24.98
N LEU A 50 31.94 25.57 -25.08
CA LEU A 50 31.45 24.45 -24.30
C LEU A 50 31.55 24.68 -22.79
N ASP A 51 32.73 25.06 -22.27
CA ASP A 51 33.01 25.26 -20.88
C ASP A 51 32.15 26.38 -20.25
N GLU A 52 31.96 27.48 -20.97
CA GLU A 52 31.10 28.57 -20.52
C GLU A 52 29.64 28.17 -20.47
N SER A 53 29.18 27.40 -21.46
CA SER A 53 27.79 26.90 -21.48
C SER A 53 27.54 25.91 -20.37
N LEU A 54 28.46 25.00 -20.08
CA LEU A 54 28.34 24.05 -18.97
C LEU A 54 28.29 24.77 -17.62
N LYS A 55 29.13 25.81 -17.39
CA LYS A 55 29.10 26.64 -16.19
C LYS A 55 27.75 27.35 -16.02
N LYS A 56 27.22 27.96 -17.08
CA LYS A 56 25.89 28.61 -17.05
C LYS A 56 24.77 27.65 -16.73
N ILE A 57 24.82 26.42 -17.25
CA ILE A 57 23.84 25.39 -16.93
C ILE A 57 23.94 24.98 -15.44
N ALA A 58 25.15 24.77 -14.94
CA ALA A 58 25.37 24.48 -13.52
C ALA A 58 24.83 25.61 -12.62
N ASP A 59 25.08 26.87 -12.97
CA ASP A 59 24.56 28.03 -12.26
C ASP A 59 23.02 28.09 -12.27
N ILE A 60 22.37 27.67 -13.36
CA ILE A 60 20.90 27.56 -13.42
C ILE A 60 20.41 26.51 -12.44
N LEU A 61 21.01 25.30 -12.47
CA LEU A 61 20.61 24.20 -11.60
C LEU A 61 20.79 24.53 -10.13
N GLU A 62 21.84 25.29 -9.78
CA GLU A 62 22.12 25.66 -8.40
C GLU A 62 21.28 26.85 -7.91
N ASN A 63 21.09 27.86 -8.77
CA ASN A 63 20.61 29.18 -8.32
C ASN A 63 19.21 29.53 -8.81
N GLN A 64 18.71 28.94 -9.90
CA GLN A 64 17.49 29.38 -10.55
C GLN A 64 16.32 28.41 -10.44
N VAL A 65 16.56 27.12 -10.15
CA VAL A 65 15.50 26.10 -10.00
C VAL A 65 15.40 25.67 -8.54
N LEU A 66 14.19 25.60 -8.03
CA LEU A 66 13.89 25.13 -6.68
C LEU A 66 12.74 24.11 -6.72
N PRO A 67 12.73 23.11 -5.79
CA PRO A 67 13.85 22.67 -4.93
C PRO A 67 15.09 22.30 -5.73
N ASP A 68 16.21 21.95 -5.05
CA ASP A 68 17.47 21.59 -5.71
C ASP A 68 17.27 20.44 -6.71
N PRO A 69 17.47 20.67 -8.02
CA PRO A 69 17.18 19.66 -9.04
C PRO A 69 18.36 18.73 -9.34
N ARG A 70 19.53 18.93 -8.72
CA ARG A 70 20.81 18.28 -9.15
C ARG A 70 20.78 16.75 -9.06
N SER A 71 19.98 16.18 -8.16
CA SER A 71 19.79 14.72 -8.07
C SER A 71 18.96 14.14 -9.22
N PHE A 72 18.27 14.97 -9.98
CA PHE A 72 17.37 14.59 -11.07
C PHE A 72 17.88 15.02 -12.44
N VAL A 73 19.06 15.66 -12.51
CA VAL A 73 19.60 16.20 -13.76
C VAL A 73 21.02 15.70 -13.97
N GLU A 74 21.23 15.01 -15.08
CA GLU A 74 22.54 14.56 -15.55
C GLU A 74 22.99 15.48 -16.70
N LEU A 75 24.17 16.11 -16.55
CA LEU A 75 24.77 16.97 -17.55
C LEU A 75 25.92 16.24 -18.26
N GLY A 76 25.81 16.06 -19.55
CA GLY A 76 26.79 15.39 -20.37
C GLY A 76 27.12 16.15 -21.68
N THR A 77 28.14 15.68 -22.41
CA THR A 77 28.49 16.17 -23.69
C THR A 77 28.63 15.04 -24.71
N LYS A 78 28.23 15.29 -25.95
CA LYS A 78 28.40 14.37 -27.08
C LYS A 78 29.20 15.04 -28.19
N PHE A 79 29.98 14.25 -28.92
CA PHE A 79 30.70 14.71 -30.10
C PHE A 79 30.04 14.07 -31.33
N ILE A 80 29.34 14.90 -32.12
CA ILE A 80 28.49 14.46 -33.23
C ILE A 80 28.83 15.35 -34.43
N GLU A 81 29.09 14.76 -35.60
CA GLU A 81 29.42 15.49 -36.83
C GLU A 81 30.58 16.50 -36.64
N GLN A 82 31.61 16.10 -35.90
CA GLN A 82 32.78 16.93 -35.53
C GLN A 82 32.43 18.19 -34.72
N LYS A 83 31.28 18.20 -34.02
CA LYS A 83 30.82 19.32 -33.18
C LYS A 83 30.43 18.83 -31.80
N HIS A 84 30.61 19.68 -30.79
CA HIS A 84 30.15 19.41 -29.42
C HIS A 84 28.69 19.77 -29.28
N VAL A 85 27.92 18.83 -28.69
CA VAL A 85 26.54 18.99 -28.34
C VAL A 85 26.41 18.73 -26.82
N ILE A 86 25.71 19.58 -26.07
CA ILE A 86 25.44 19.37 -24.66
C ILE A 86 24.15 18.56 -24.54
N GLU A 87 24.16 17.53 -23.72
CA GLU A 87 23.01 16.70 -23.37
C GLU A 87 22.65 16.92 -21.90
N ILE A 88 21.44 17.38 -21.64
CA ILE A 88 20.90 17.54 -20.31
C ILE A 88 19.76 16.52 -20.15
N LYS A 89 20.01 15.45 -19.41
CA LYS A 89 18.96 14.46 -19.07
C LYS A 89 18.29 14.88 -17.79
N VAL A 90 16.99 15.04 -17.82
CA VAL A 90 16.17 15.45 -16.70
C VAL A 90 15.24 14.28 -16.36
N CYS A 91 15.36 13.74 -15.16
CA CYS A 91 14.41 12.76 -14.62
C CYS A 91 13.18 13.47 -14.08
N LYS A 92 12.06 12.75 -13.92
CA LYS A 92 10.89 13.24 -13.18
C LYS A 92 11.30 13.59 -11.75
N GLY A 93 10.98 14.79 -11.31
CA GLY A 93 11.22 15.23 -9.94
C GLY A 93 10.19 14.66 -8.95
N GLU A 94 10.53 14.73 -7.67
CA GLU A 94 9.70 14.22 -6.55
C GLU A 94 8.86 15.31 -5.90
N ASP A 95 9.06 16.57 -6.26
CA ASP A 95 8.43 17.76 -5.69
C ASP A 95 7.84 18.64 -6.80
N LEU A 96 7.16 19.71 -6.41
CA LEU A 96 6.83 20.80 -7.30
C LEU A 96 8.04 21.69 -7.52
N TYR A 97 8.64 21.60 -8.73
CA TYR A 97 9.77 22.44 -9.13
C TYR A 97 9.29 23.75 -9.73
N TYR A 98 10.06 24.80 -9.46
CA TYR A 98 9.73 26.13 -9.96
C TYR A 98 10.96 27.00 -10.15
N ILE A 99 10.83 28.03 -10.97
CA ILE A 99 11.86 29.04 -11.14
C ILE A 99 11.86 29.95 -9.91
N ARG A 100 13.01 30.02 -9.20
CA ARG A 100 13.17 30.75 -7.93
C ARG A 100 12.62 32.18 -7.99
N LYS A 101 12.91 32.90 -9.09
CA LYS A 101 12.49 34.29 -9.28
C LYS A 101 10.97 34.49 -9.19
N TYR A 102 10.19 33.52 -9.64
CA TYR A 102 8.74 33.62 -9.75
C TYR A 102 7.99 32.83 -8.68
N GLY A 103 8.70 32.01 -7.90
CA GLY A 103 8.08 31.18 -6.86
C GLY A 103 7.10 30.15 -7.42
N ARG A 104 6.24 29.65 -6.52
CA ARG A 104 5.18 28.68 -6.85
C ARG A 104 3.96 29.37 -7.46
N SER A 105 4.14 29.84 -8.68
CA SER A 105 3.10 30.56 -9.44
C SER A 105 3.05 30.04 -10.88
N ALA A 106 2.04 30.43 -11.63
CA ALA A 106 1.94 30.13 -13.06
C ALA A 106 3.15 30.64 -13.88
N GLN A 107 3.86 31.65 -13.39
CA GLN A 107 5.07 32.17 -14.03
C GLN A 107 6.33 31.36 -13.67
N GLY A 108 6.29 30.63 -12.56
CA GLY A 108 7.42 29.84 -12.07
C GLY A 108 7.30 28.34 -12.32
N CYS A 109 6.09 27.80 -12.40
CA CYS A 109 5.79 26.38 -12.53
C CYS A 109 5.35 26.03 -13.96
N PHE A 110 6.02 25.07 -14.57
CA PHE A 110 5.76 24.62 -15.95
C PHE A 110 5.62 23.12 -16.02
N ILE A 111 4.86 22.65 -17.01
CA ILE A 111 4.71 21.25 -17.41
C ILE A 111 4.90 21.12 -18.92
N ARG A 112 5.21 19.88 -19.37
CA ARG A 112 5.18 19.56 -20.81
C ARG A 112 3.80 19.04 -21.20
N ILE A 113 3.32 19.57 -22.33
CA ILE A 113 2.11 19.07 -23.00
C ILE A 113 2.49 18.86 -24.47
N GLY A 114 2.67 17.59 -24.87
CA GLY A 114 3.31 17.24 -26.12
C GLY A 114 4.75 17.78 -26.16
N SER A 115 5.16 18.40 -27.25
CA SER A 115 6.48 19.02 -27.41
C SER A 115 6.59 20.44 -26.84
N THR A 116 5.57 20.97 -26.13
CA THR A 116 5.57 22.37 -25.66
C THR A 116 5.57 22.49 -24.15
N CYS A 117 6.32 23.48 -23.61
CA CYS A 117 6.25 23.88 -22.22
C CYS A 117 5.08 24.83 -21.97
N ARG A 118 4.21 24.49 -21.02
CA ARG A 118 3.05 25.29 -20.63
C ARG A 118 3.10 25.65 -19.15
N PRO A 119 2.66 26.86 -18.76
CA PRO A 119 2.53 27.21 -17.36
C PRO A 119 1.46 26.33 -16.71
N MET A 120 1.69 25.94 -15.46
CA MET A 120 0.71 25.27 -14.63
C MET A 120 -0.37 26.21 -14.18
N THR A 121 -1.61 25.73 -14.05
CA THR A 121 -2.68 26.46 -13.39
C THR A 121 -2.48 26.46 -11.87
N GLU A 122 -3.09 27.39 -11.14
CA GLU A 122 -3.04 27.42 -9.67
C GLU A 122 -3.58 26.11 -9.06
N GLU A 123 -4.61 25.53 -9.65
CA GLU A 123 -5.15 24.25 -9.21
C GLU A 123 -4.14 23.12 -9.36
N GLN A 124 -3.44 23.04 -10.49
CA GLN A 124 -2.37 22.07 -10.72
C GLN A 124 -1.20 22.25 -9.74
N ILE A 125 -0.79 23.50 -9.51
CA ILE A 125 0.27 23.87 -8.54
C ILE A 125 -0.12 23.40 -7.14
N ASN A 126 -1.32 23.73 -6.69
CA ASN A 126 -1.81 23.36 -5.35
C ASN A 126 -1.94 21.83 -5.24
N LYS A 127 -2.44 21.15 -6.25
CA LYS A 127 -2.57 19.69 -6.25
C LYS A 127 -1.22 18.97 -6.11
N VAL A 128 -0.22 19.39 -6.88
CA VAL A 128 1.13 18.79 -6.81
C VAL A 128 1.80 19.13 -5.48
N HIS A 129 1.65 20.36 -5.01
CA HIS A 129 2.24 20.80 -3.73
C HIS A 129 1.62 20.10 -2.52
N ASN A 130 0.30 20.00 -2.46
CA ASN A 130 -0.40 19.29 -1.39
C ASN A 130 -0.03 17.82 -1.37
N LYS A 131 0.04 17.18 -2.56
CA LYS A 131 0.53 15.81 -2.69
C LYS A 131 1.92 15.62 -2.07
N TYR A 132 2.84 16.55 -2.33
CA TYR A 132 4.18 16.50 -1.78
C TYR A 132 4.18 16.65 -0.24
N LEU A 133 3.36 17.57 0.30
CA LEU A 133 3.19 17.71 1.74
C LEU A 133 2.59 16.45 2.36
N ASP A 134 1.56 15.89 1.75
CA ASP A 134 0.89 14.66 2.22
C ASP A 134 1.83 13.45 2.16
N SER A 135 2.70 13.38 1.14
CA SER A 135 3.68 12.28 1.04
C SER A 135 4.79 12.34 2.11
N LYS A 136 5.04 13.51 2.70
CA LYS A 136 5.98 13.71 3.82
C LYS A 136 5.33 13.67 5.19
N ALA A 137 4.01 13.79 5.26
CA ALA A 137 3.30 13.77 6.53
C ALA A 137 3.35 12.37 7.15
N LYS A 138 3.99 12.25 8.30
CA LYS A 138 4.02 10.99 9.05
C LYS A 138 2.70 10.81 9.80
N ILE A 139 2.13 9.62 9.73
CA ILE A 139 0.89 9.28 10.47
C ILE A 139 1.02 9.46 11.99
N THR A 140 2.25 9.49 12.51
CA THR A 140 2.56 9.80 13.91
C THR A 140 2.54 11.30 14.24
N GLU A 141 2.49 12.17 13.23
CA GLU A 141 2.49 13.64 13.40
C GLU A 141 1.12 14.26 13.08
N ILE A 142 0.25 13.55 12.40
CA ILE A 142 -1.13 13.98 12.09
C ILE A 142 -2.01 13.69 13.30
N ALA A 143 -2.76 14.67 13.78
CA ALA A 143 -3.72 14.47 14.85
C ALA A 143 -4.86 13.54 14.44
N SER A 144 -5.28 12.68 15.37
CA SER A 144 -6.43 11.78 15.20
C SER A 144 -7.75 12.55 15.22
N SER A 145 -8.73 12.07 14.47
CA SER A 145 -10.13 12.51 14.58
C SER A 145 -10.83 11.94 15.83
N ILE A 146 -10.24 10.92 16.48
CA ILE A 146 -10.81 10.23 17.64
C ILE A 146 -10.14 10.77 18.91
N GLU A 147 -10.92 11.39 19.80
CA GLU A 147 -10.42 11.99 21.03
C GLU A 147 -9.97 10.96 22.08
N ALA A 148 -10.70 9.85 22.23
CA ALA A 148 -10.46 8.83 23.24
C ALA A 148 -10.47 7.40 22.64
N PRO A 149 -9.46 7.03 21.84
CA PRO A 149 -9.38 5.70 21.24
C PRO A 149 -9.07 4.64 22.32
N THR A 150 -9.66 3.45 22.16
CA THR A 150 -9.31 2.25 22.94
C THR A 150 -8.53 1.27 22.08
N PHE A 151 -7.70 0.41 22.72
CA PHE A 151 -6.75 -0.46 22.03
C PHE A 151 -6.77 -1.90 22.55
N GLN A 152 -7.93 -2.40 22.93
CA GLN A 152 -8.08 -3.74 23.52
C GLN A 152 -7.61 -4.84 22.56
N TYR A 153 -7.99 -4.75 21.28
CA TYR A 153 -7.54 -5.70 20.25
C TYR A 153 -6.03 -5.68 20.05
N LEU A 154 -5.43 -4.48 19.97
CA LEU A 154 -3.97 -4.38 19.79
C LEU A 154 -3.24 -4.95 21.00
N LYS A 155 -3.68 -4.63 22.22
CA LYS A 155 -3.10 -5.15 23.46
C LYS A 155 -3.22 -6.67 23.53
N LEU A 156 -4.37 -7.22 23.13
CA LEU A 156 -4.59 -8.66 23.06
C LEU A 156 -3.59 -9.32 22.07
N LEU A 157 -3.49 -8.81 20.85
CA LEU A 157 -2.57 -9.34 19.84
C LEU A 157 -1.10 -9.30 20.31
N LEU A 158 -0.70 -8.23 20.98
CA LEU A 158 0.65 -8.12 21.57
C LEU A 158 0.88 -9.16 22.67
N THR A 159 -0.11 -9.35 23.53
CA THR A 159 -0.04 -10.35 24.61
C THR A 159 0.02 -11.78 24.06
N GLU A 160 -0.74 -12.08 22.99
CA GLU A 160 -0.66 -13.38 22.27
C GLU A 160 0.75 -13.66 21.73
N LYS A 161 1.51 -12.60 21.40
CA LYS A 161 2.91 -12.67 20.96
C LYS A 161 3.92 -12.64 22.10
N GLY A 162 3.48 -12.68 23.35
CA GLY A 162 4.33 -12.72 24.54
C GLY A 162 4.83 -11.36 25.01
N PHE A 163 4.31 -10.24 24.47
CA PHE A 163 4.68 -8.90 24.94
C PHE A 163 3.89 -8.53 26.19
N THR A 164 4.58 -8.03 27.21
CA THR A 164 3.93 -7.43 28.39
C THR A 164 3.48 -6.01 28.05
N VAL A 165 2.19 -5.75 28.18
CA VAL A 165 1.61 -4.42 27.94
C VAL A 165 1.54 -3.67 29.27
N ASN A 166 2.21 -2.52 29.35
CA ASN A 166 2.12 -1.61 30.49
C ASN A 166 1.24 -0.42 30.13
N GLU A 167 0.09 -0.27 30.77
CA GLU A 167 -0.92 0.75 30.48
C GLU A 167 -0.34 2.19 30.51
N ASN A 168 0.53 2.50 31.49
CA ASN A 168 1.06 3.84 31.68
C ASN A 168 2.07 4.26 30.58
N THR A 169 2.66 3.30 29.88
CA THR A 169 3.68 3.58 28.86
C THR A 169 3.24 3.15 27.47
N PHE A 170 2.08 2.51 27.33
CA PHE A 170 1.58 1.93 26.08
C PHE A 170 1.57 2.94 24.92
N THR A 171 0.91 4.07 25.11
CA THR A 171 0.79 5.11 24.06
C THR A 171 2.15 5.66 23.65
N ARG A 172 3.09 5.80 24.58
CA ARG A 172 4.45 6.25 24.30
C ARG A 172 5.26 5.18 23.59
N ASN A 173 5.21 3.94 24.06
CA ASN A 173 5.98 2.82 23.51
C ASN A 173 5.59 2.47 22.07
N PHE A 174 4.36 2.80 21.68
CA PHE A 174 3.84 2.58 20.32
C PHE A 174 3.69 3.87 19.51
N HIS A 175 4.26 5.01 19.99
CA HIS A 175 4.22 6.29 19.29
C HIS A 175 2.81 6.72 18.85
N LEU A 176 1.81 6.55 19.72
CA LEU A 176 0.40 6.82 19.45
C LEU A 176 0.00 8.28 19.70
N LEU A 177 0.93 9.11 20.15
CA LEU A 177 0.69 10.53 20.44
C LEU A 177 1.55 11.41 19.53
N THR A 178 1.01 12.57 19.16
CA THR A 178 1.75 13.66 18.54
C THR A 178 2.71 14.30 19.53
N LYS A 179 3.57 15.22 19.07
CA LYS A 179 4.46 16.00 19.93
C LYS A 179 3.69 16.84 20.97
N ASP A 180 2.46 17.24 20.64
CA ASP A 180 1.59 18.03 21.50
C ASP A 180 0.75 17.17 22.47
N GLY A 181 0.98 15.85 22.49
CA GLY A 181 0.32 14.91 23.39
C GLY A 181 -1.10 14.49 22.98
N GLN A 182 -1.56 14.84 21.78
CA GLN A 182 -2.82 14.37 21.23
C GLN A 182 -2.63 12.99 20.59
N TYR A 183 -3.68 12.17 20.54
CA TYR A 183 -3.64 10.95 19.73
C TYR A 183 -3.41 11.29 18.26
N ASN A 184 -2.65 10.43 17.58
CA ASN A 184 -2.28 10.66 16.18
C ASN A 184 -3.01 9.70 15.23
N LYS A 185 -2.79 9.86 13.92
CA LYS A 185 -3.43 9.02 12.88
C LYS A 185 -3.09 7.53 13.02
N MET A 186 -1.89 7.18 13.50
CA MET A 186 -1.55 5.78 13.79
C MET A 186 -2.43 5.23 14.93
N ALA A 187 -2.68 6.03 15.98
CA ALA A 187 -3.60 5.66 17.05
C ALA A 187 -5.03 5.44 16.51
N GLU A 188 -5.50 6.34 15.64
CA GLU A 188 -6.81 6.21 14.99
C GLU A 188 -6.93 4.88 14.22
N LEU A 189 -5.95 4.56 13.38
CA LEU A 189 -5.93 3.31 12.60
C LEU A 189 -5.92 2.06 13.47
N LEU A 190 -5.26 2.12 14.62
CA LEU A 190 -5.10 0.98 15.55
C LEU A 190 -6.19 0.92 16.63
N ALA A 191 -7.06 1.93 16.71
CA ALA A 191 -8.18 1.95 17.67
C ALA A 191 -9.15 0.80 17.43
N ASP A 192 -9.78 0.33 18.50
CA ASP A 192 -10.80 -0.73 18.47
C ASP A 192 -12.01 -0.34 17.62
N LYS A 193 -12.29 0.97 17.53
CA LYS A 193 -13.31 1.56 16.65
C LYS A 193 -12.70 2.74 15.90
N ASN A 194 -12.83 2.76 14.57
CA ASN A 194 -12.40 3.84 13.71
C ASN A 194 -13.26 3.86 12.43
N GLU A 195 -13.05 4.85 11.56
CA GLU A 195 -13.79 4.99 10.30
C GLU A 195 -13.09 4.33 9.10
N THR A 196 -11.97 3.67 9.32
CA THR A 196 -11.21 3.03 8.24
C THR A 196 -11.87 1.72 7.84
N SER A 197 -12.16 1.55 6.53
CA SER A 197 -12.79 0.34 6.00
C SER A 197 -12.04 -0.19 4.78
N ILE A 198 -11.46 -1.39 4.93
CA ILE A 198 -10.82 -2.14 3.84
C ILE A 198 -11.90 -2.84 3.02
N LYS A 199 -11.79 -2.77 1.68
CA LYS A 199 -12.76 -3.36 0.77
C LYS A 199 -12.17 -4.53 -0.01
N VAL A 200 -12.94 -5.63 -0.08
CA VAL A 200 -12.71 -6.74 -1.00
C VAL A 200 -13.93 -6.82 -1.91
N VAL A 201 -13.75 -6.53 -3.20
CA VAL A 201 -14.84 -6.46 -4.19
C VAL A 201 -14.62 -7.52 -5.25
N ARG A 202 -15.59 -8.39 -5.47
CA ARG A 202 -15.60 -9.37 -6.56
C ARG A 202 -16.49 -8.88 -7.69
N PHE A 203 -15.99 -8.98 -8.91
CA PHE A 203 -16.71 -8.66 -10.14
C PHE A 203 -17.20 -9.93 -10.84
N ASN A 204 -18.27 -9.80 -11.65
CA ASN A 204 -18.84 -10.92 -12.41
C ASN A 204 -17.99 -11.36 -13.61
N GLY A 205 -17.02 -10.56 -14.03
CA GLY A 205 -16.18 -10.81 -15.19
C GLY A 205 -14.75 -10.32 -15.02
N LYS A 206 -14.11 -9.97 -16.13
CA LYS A 206 -12.71 -9.51 -16.20
C LYS A 206 -12.58 -8.01 -16.08
N SER A 207 -13.69 -7.27 -15.99
CA SER A 207 -13.76 -5.83 -15.96
C SER A 207 -14.69 -5.35 -14.85
N LYS A 208 -14.45 -4.15 -14.32
CA LYS A 208 -15.39 -3.46 -13.41
C LYS A 208 -16.76 -3.20 -14.05
N ALA A 209 -16.80 -3.07 -15.38
CA ALA A 209 -18.04 -2.88 -16.15
C ALA A 209 -18.95 -4.11 -16.14
N ASP A 210 -18.42 -5.30 -15.83
CA ASP A 210 -19.20 -6.54 -15.76
C ASP A 210 -20.09 -6.63 -14.50
N GLY A 211 -20.08 -5.58 -13.67
CA GLY A 211 -20.87 -5.48 -12.45
C GLY A 211 -20.26 -6.19 -11.25
N ILE A 212 -20.75 -5.85 -10.06
CA ILE A 212 -20.26 -6.37 -8.79
C ILE A 212 -21.03 -7.64 -8.42
N ALA A 213 -20.31 -8.75 -8.21
CA ALA A 213 -20.87 -9.99 -7.71
C ALA A 213 -21.00 -9.98 -6.17
N LEU A 214 -19.97 -9.44 -5.49
CA LEU A 214 -19.91 -9.40 -4.02
C LEU A 214 -19.03 -8.24 -3.57
N ARG A 215 -19.42 -7.59 -2.46
CA ARG A 215 -18.63 -6.57 -1.79
C ARG A 215 -18.60 -6.86 -0.31
N ASN A 216 -17.40 -7.11 0.21
CA ASN A 216 -17.13 -7.23 1.64
C ASN A 216 -16.38 -6.00 2.12
N GLU A 217 -16.74 -5.52 3.30
CA GLU A 217 -16.07 -4.41 3.97
C GLU A 217 -15.58 -4.87 5.34
N TYR A 218 -14.29 -4.65 5.59
CA TYR A 218 -13.62 -4.95 6.84
C TYR A 218 -13.20 -3.61 7.44
N GLY A 219 -14.07 -3.01 8.22
CA GLY A 219 -13.87 -1.67 8.74
C GLY A 219 -14.35 -1.48 10.16
N GLU A 220 -14.30 -0.22 10.60
CA GLU A 220 -14.75 0.23 11.92
C GLU A 220 -14.07 -0.50 13.09
N LYS A 221 -12.84 -0.96 12.88
CA LYS A 221 -12.06 -1.74 13.86
C LYS A 221 -10.56 -1.56 13.65
N CYS A 222 -9.78 -2.01 14.61
CA CYS A 222 -8.32 -2.01 14.55
C CYS A 222 -7.81 -2.50 13.17
N LEU A 223 -6.97 -1.71 12.53
CA LEU A 223 -6.41 -1.98 11.20
C LEU A 223 -5.82 -3.40 11.08
N ILE A 224 -5.08 -3.84 12.09
CA ILE A 224 -4.46 -5.18 12.08
C ILE A 224 -5.52 -6.28 11.97
N VAL A 225 -6.66 -6.11 12.65
CA VAL A 225 -7.78 -7.06 12.59
C VAL A 225 -8.43 -7.01 11.21
N ALA A 226 -8.72 -5.82 10.70
CA ALA A 226 -9.32 -5.62 9.38
C ALA A 226 -8.47 -6.22 8.25
N MET A 227 -7.15 -5.99 8.28
CA MET A 227 -6.19 -6.56 7.31
C MET A 227 -6.17 -8.09 7.33
N LYS A 228 -6.13 -8.68 8.54
CA LYS A 228 -6.13 -10.15 8.69
C LYS A 228 -7.43 -10.76 8.18
N GLN A 229 -8.59 -10.14 8.45
CA GLN A 229 -9.88 -10.59 7.95
C GLN A 229 -9.95 -10.55 6.43
N ALA A 230 -9.51 -9.46 5.81
CA ALA A 230 -9.46 -9.35 4.34
C ALA A 230 -8.52 -10.40 3.74
N PHE A 231 -7.37 -10.65 4.37
CA PHE A 231 -6.44 -11.72 3.97
C PHE A 231 -7.09 -13.10 4.09
N ASP A 232 -7.64 -13.44 5.27
CA ASP A 232 -8.26 -14.75 5.53
C ASP A 232 -9.40 -15.02 4.54
N TYR A 233 -10.24 -14.01 4.25
CA TYR A 233 -11.29 -14.14 3.24
C TYR A 233 -10.73 -14.45 1.84
N CYS A 234 -9.72 -13.73 1.39
CA CYS A 234 -9.11 -13.99 0.10
C CYS A 234 -8.40 -15.34 0.04
N ALA A 235 -7.70 -15.74 1.12
CA ALA A 235 -6.92 -16.96 1.18
C ALA A 235 -7.76 -18.24 1.36
N ASP A 236 -8.87 -18.14 2.11
CA ASP A 236 -9.68 -19.30 2.50
C ASP A 236 -10.97 -19.42 1.67
N VAL A 237 -11.56 -18.29 1.24
CA VAL A 237 -12.84 -18.28 0.50
C VAL A 237 -12.63 -18.09 -1.01
N ILE A 238 -11.82 -17.10 -1.41
CA ILE A 238 -11.58 -16.83 -2.84
C ILE A 238 -10.60 -17.83 -3.43
N ASN A 239 -9.52 -18.17 -2.72
CA ASN A 239 -8.44 -19.04 -3.18
C ASN A 239 -8.86 -20.54 -3.15
N SER A 240 -9.89 -20.86 -3.91
CA SER A 240 -10.40 -22.24 -4.03
C SER A 240 -9.33 -23.20 -4.59
N THR A 241 -9.54 -24.50 -4.36
CA THR A 241 -8.65 -25.55 -4.89
C THR A 241 -9.37 -26.31 -5.99
N HIS A 242 -8.85 -26.22 -7.20
CA HIS A 242 -9.28 -27.07 -8.31
C HIS A 242 -8.65 -28.45 -8.18
N ILE A 243 -9.51 -29.47 -8.16
CA ILE A 243 -9.08 -30.86 -8.09
C ILE A 243 -9.21 -31.47 -9.50
N SER A 244 -8.11 -31.90 -10.08
CA SER A 244 -8.06 -32.60 -11.36
C SER A 244 -7.35 -33.95 -11.20
N PHE A 245 -7.57 -34.85 -12.14
CA PHE A 245 -6.87 -36.13 -12.19
C PHE A 245 -6.11 -36.23 -13.52
N THR A 246 -4.80 -36.39 -13.44
CA THR A 246 -3.94 -36.62 -14.61
C THR A 246 -3.29 -37.98 -14.45
N ASN A 247 -3.51 -38.88 -15.40
CA ASN A 247 -3.02 -40.29 -15.36
C ASN A 247 -3.36 -41.01 -14.05
N GLY A 248 -4.56 -40.79 -13.49
CA GLY A 248 -5.00 -41.39 -12.23
C GLY A 248 -4.43 -40.77 -10.97
N VAL A 249 -3.57 -39.77 -11.08
CA VAL A 249 -2.99 -39.03 -9.95
C VAL A 249 -3.82 -37.79 -9.70
N ARG A 250 -4.24 -37.58 -8.44
CA ARG A 250 -4.95 -36.41 -8.01
C ARG A 250 -4.00 -35.20 -7.99
N ASN A 251 -4.37 -34.15 -8.71
CA ASN A 251 -3.68 -32.87 -8.72
C ASN A 251 -4.57 -31.82 -8.05
N ASN A 252 -4.02 -31.13 -7.04
CA ASN A 252 -4.68 -30.04 -6.32
C ASN A 252 -4.01 -28.71 -6.73
N GLN A 253 -4.72 -27.87 -7.42
CA GLN A 253 -4.21 -26.56 -7.86
C GLN A 253 -4.99 -25.45 -7.16
N LYS A 254 -4.30 -24.59 -6.40
CA LYS A 254 -4.87 -23.36 -5.86
C LYS A 254 -5.03 -22.31 -6.95
N LEU A 255 -5.98 -21.41 -6.76
CA LEU A 255 -6.27 -20.33 -7.69
C LEU A 255 -5.06 -19.38 -7.82
N PHE A 256 -4.40 -19.09 -6.71
CA PHE A 256 -3.17 -18.28 -6.66
C PHE A 256 -2.25 -18.72 -5.50
N ASP A 257 -1.00 -18.27 -5.52
CA ASP A 257 -0.03 -18.54 -4.45
C ASP A 257 -0.37 -17.69 -3.22
N THR A 258 -0.70 -18.37 -2.11
CA THR A 258 -1.12 -17.72 -0.86
C THR A 258 0.01 -16.93 -0.21
N ALA A 259 1.26 -17.39 -0.33
CA ALA A 259 2.40 -16.70 0.28
C ALA A 259 2.71 -15.41 -0.48
N ALA A 260 2.72 -15.44 -1.81
CA ALA A 260 2.89 -14.25 -2.64
C ALA A 260 1.76 -13.22 -2.41
N PHE A 261 0.50 -13.70 -2.31
CA PHE A 261 -0.63 -12.82 -1.98
C PHE A 261 -0.46 -12.19 -0.59
N ARG A 262 -0.06 -12.99 0.42
CA ARG A 262 0.20 -12.50 1.78
C ARG A 262 1.21 -11.35 1.76
N GLU A 263 2.35 -11.56 1.12
CA GLU A 263 3.40 -10.53 1.04
C GLU A 263 2.92 -9.28 0.31
N ALA A 264 2.27 -9.43 -0.84
CA ALA A 264 1.72 -8.29 -1.58
C ALA A 264 0.68 -7.51 -0.77
N TRP A 265 -0.22 -8.20 -0.07
CA TRP A 265 -1.28 -7.60 0.74
C TRP A 265 -0.75 -6.84 1.96
N PHE A 266 0.11 -7.48 2.77
CA PHE A 266 0.64 -6.82 3.97
C PHE A 266 1.58 -5.67 3.61
N ASN A 267 2.37 -5.79 2.53
CA ASN A 267 3.15 -4.67 1.99
C ASN A 267 2.26 -3.52 1.51
N ALA A 268 1.16 -3.81 0.82
CA ALA A 268 0.21 -2.79 0.39
C ALA A 268 -0.37 -2.04 1.60
N CYS A 269 -0.73 -2.74 2.68
CA CYS A 269 -1.24 -2.12 3.91
C CYS A 269 -0.16 -1.32 4.64
N LEU A 270 1.08 -1.81 4.71
CA LEU A 270 2.17 -1.11 5.38
C LEU A 270 2.57 0.18 4.66
N HIS A 271 2.73 0.07 3.33
CA HIS A 271 3.24 1.17 2.50
C HIS A 271 2.15 2.11 1.98
N ASN A 272 0.88 1.84 2.33
CA ASN A 272 -0.23 2.74 2.00
C ASN A 272 0.03 4.15 2.53
N ASN A 273 -0.30 5.17 1.75
CA ASN A 273 -0.32 6.55 2.23
C ASN A 273 -1.56 6.78 3.10
N TRP A 274 -1.46 6.47 4.39
CA TRP A 274 -2.56 6.63 5.33
C TRP A 274 -2.88 8.09 5.68
N ALA A 275 -2.03 9.04 5.26
CA ALA A 275 -2.27 10.46 5.46
C ALA A 275 -3.43 10.98 4.60
N ASP A 276 -3.66 10.41 3.40
CA ASP A 276 -4.78 10.79 2.53
C ASP A 276 -6.11 10.13 2.90
N GLY A 277 -6.09 9.20 3.85
CA GLY A 277 -7.29 8.53 4.36
C GLY A 277 -7.87 7.41 3.48
N THR A 278 -7.30 7.14 2.29
CA THR A 278 -7.79 6.09 1.39
C THR A 278 -7.16 4.73 1.75
N PRO A 279 -7.95 3.74 2.23
CA PRO A 279 -7.43 2.42 2.54
C PRO A 279 -7.06 1.62 1.29
N PRO A 280 -6.14 0.64 1.40
CA PRO A 280 -5.90 -0.30 0.33
C PRO A 280 -7.13 -1.19 0.10
N ALA A 281 -7.27 -1.71 -1.11
CA ALA A 281 -8.40 -2.55 -1.50
C ALA A 281 -7.96 -3.75 -2.34
N VAL A 282 -8.76 -4.83 -2.30
CA VAL A 282 -8.60 -5.99 -3.17
C VAL A 282 -9.77 -6.06 -4.13
N TYR A 283 -9.46 -6.12 -5.43
CA TYR A 283 -10.42 -6.33 -6.50
C TYR A 283 -10.22 -7.72 -7.12
N VAL A 284 -11.26 -8.53 -7.10
CA VAL A 284 -11.24 -9.91 -7.59
C VAL A 284 -12.04 -9.99 -8.88
N TYR A 285 -11.39 -10.39 -9.95
CA TYR A 285 -11.98 -10.66 -11.26
C TYR A 285 -12.05 -12.16 -11.49
N THR A 286 -12.55 -12.61 -12.64
CA THR A 286 -12.61 -14.05 -12.94
C THR A 286 -11.26 -14.65 -13.28
N ASP A 287 -10.28 -13.85 -13.70
CA ASP A 287 -8.95 -14.30 -14.17
C ASP A 287 -7.78 -13.82 -13.30
N ARG A 288 -8.04 -12.93 -12.33
CA ARG A 288 -7.00 -12.34 -11.47
C ARG A 288 -7.59 -11.67 -10.23
N LEU A 289 -6.72 -11.35 -9.29
CA LEU A 289 -7.00 -10.31 -8.29
C LEU A 289 -6.02 -9.15 -8.45
N GLU A 290 -6.46 -7.97 -8.05
CA GLU A 290 -5.66 -6.75 -8.02
C GLU A 290 -5.67 -6.19 -6.60
N ILE A 291 -4.50 -5.89 -6.05
CA ILE A 291 -4.32 -5.15 -4.80
C ILE A 291 -3.95 -3.73 -5.18
N ILE A 292 -4.67 -2.75 -4.64
CA ILE A 292 -4.41 -1.33 -4.90
C ILE A 292 -4.14 -0.64 -3.57
N SER A 293 -3.02 0.07 -3.48
CA SER A 293 -2.67 0.94 -2.35
C SER A 293 -2.35 2.34 -2.84
N THR A 294 -2.61 3.34 -2.02
CA THR A 294 -2.26 4.75 -2.29
C THR A 294 -0.79 5.01 -1.99
N GLY A 295 -0.19 5.90 -2.76
CA GLY A 295 1.24 6.17 -2.74
C GLY A 295 1.99 5.44 -3.85
N GLY A 296 3.10 6.01 -4.28
CA GLY A 296 4.03 5.41 -5.24
C GLY A 296 5.22 4.77 -4.54
N LEU A 297 6.33 4.59 -5.27
CA LEU A 297 7.60 4.24 -4.66
C LEU A 297 8.02 5.32 -3.65
N PRO A 298 8.58 4.91 -2.50
CA PRO A 298 9.15 5.87 -1.56
C PRO A 298 10.21 6.74 -2.23
N PRO A 299 10.36 8.01 -1.82
CA PRO A 299 11.46 8.85 -2.26
C PRO A 299 12.83 8.16 -2.08
N ASN A 300 13.70 8.28 -3.07
CA ASN A 300 15.03 7.65 -3.09
C ASN A 300 15.02 6.10 -3.07
N LEU A 301 13.98 5.47 -3.58
CA LEU A 301 13.95 4.05 -3.88
C LEU A 301 13.73 3.89 -5.39
N SER A 302 14.74 3.39 -6.09
CA SER A 302 14.61 3.10 -7.53
C SER A 302 13.73 1.84 -7.75
N ARG A 303 13.16 1.70 -8.96
CA ARG A 303 12.44 0.46 -9.31
C ARG A 303 13.36 -0.76 -9.25
N GLU A 304 14.61 -0.59 -9.64
CA GLU A 304 15.61 -1.66 -9.58
C GLU A 304 15.86 -2.13 -8.15
N ASP A 305 16.03 -1.21 -7.20
CA ASP A 305 16.23 -1.54 -5.78
C ASP A 305 14.96 -2.13 -5.17
N PHE A 306 13.79 -1.65 -5.57
CA PHE A 306 12.50 -2.22 -5.17
C PHE A 306 12.42 -3.70 -5.55
N PHE A 307 12.74 -4.06 -6.80
CA PHE A 307 12.72 -5.46 -7.26
C PHE A 307 13.82 -6.32 -6.64
N LYS A 308 14.94 -5.70 -6.19
CA LYS A 308 15.97 -6.37 -5.39
C LYS A 308 15.55 -6.61 -3.93
N GLY A 309 14.37 -6.12 -3.52
CA GLY A 309 13.86 -6.29 -2.17
C GLY A 309 14.39 -5.27 -1.16
N VAL A 310 14.95 -4.15 -1.63
CA VAL A 310 15.31 -3.04 -0.73
C VAL A 310 14.03 -2.49 -0.11
N SER A 311 13.90 -2.60 1.21
CA SER A 311 12.73 -2.15 1.95
C SER A 311 12.98 -0.79 2.60
N LYS A 312 12.10 0.16 2.29
CA LYS A 312 12.07 1.48 2.95
C LYS A 312 10.63 1.78 3.36
N PRO A 313 10.24 1.43 4.59
CA PRO A 313 8.86 1.63 5.04
C PRO A 313 8.45 3.11 5.03
N VAL A 314 7.32 3.42 4.41
CA VAL A 314 6.70 4.76 4.46
C VAL A 314 6.22 5.05 5.89
N ASN A 315 5.67 4.03 6.55
CA ASN A 315 5.15 4.10 7.91
C ASN A 315 6.07 3.31 8.87
N GLU A 316 7.21 3.88 9.26
CA GLU A 316 8.26 3.21 10.05
C GLU A 316 7.74 2.61 11.37
N GLU A 317 6.92 3.36 12.13
CA GLU A 317 6.41 2.87 13.42
C GLU A 317 5.37 1.76 13.25
N LEU A 318 4.56 1.84 12.19
CA LEU A 318 3.64 0.76 11.83
C LEU A 318 4.40 -0.49 11.39
N ALA A 319 5.52 -0.33 10.67
CA ALA A 319 6.41 -1.45 10.29
C ALA A 319 6.97 -2.17 11.51
N LYS A 320 7.47 -1.43 12.51
CA LYS A 320 7.94 -2.01 13.77
C LYS A 320 6.86 -2.83 14.47
N LEU A 321 5.62 -2.34 14.44
CA LEU A 321 4.47 -3.06 15.00
C LEU A 321 4.16 -4.33 14.21
N PHE A 322 4.18 -4.29 12.87
CA PHE A 322 3.95 -5.46 12.03
C PHE A 322 4.98 -6.56 12.28
N ILE A 323 6.25 -6.19 12.45
CA ILE A 323 7.32 -7.13 12.79
C ILE A 323 7.07 -7.75 14.18
N ARG A 324 6.72 -6.96 15.19
CA ARG A 324 6.41 -7.47 16.54
C ARG A 324 5.24 -8.46 16.54
N LEU A 325 4.31 -8.30 15.62
CA LEU A 325 3.15 -9.17 15.47
C LEU A 325 3.37 -10.34 14.48
N ASP A 326 4.59 -10.54 13.98
CA ASP A 326 4.96 -11.54 12.96
C ASP A 326 4.08 -11.46 11.69
N LEU A 327 3.66 -10.25 11.34
CA LEU A 327 2.87 -10.01 10.13
C LEU A 327 3.78 -9.88 8.90
N MET A 328 5.02 -9.45 9.09
CA MET A 328 6.03 -9.34 8.05
C MET A 328 7.43 -9.57 8.61
N GLU A 329 8.36 -9.85 7.72
CA GLU A 329 9.79 -10.00 8.01
C GLU A 329 10.59 -8.81 7.46
N GLN A 330 11.72 -8.48 8.12
CA GLN A 330 12.61 -7.40 7.66
C GLN A 330 13.56 -7.81 6.51
N THR A 331 13.45 -9.02 6.01
CA THR A 331 14.43 -9.59 5.07
C THR A 331 14.37 -9.03 3.67
N GLY A 332 13.35 -8.21 3.33
CA GLY A 332 13.13 -7.73 1.96
C GLY A 332 12.70 -8.83 0.97
N TYR A 333 12.33 -10.01 1.47
CA TYR A 333 12.00 -11.18 0.66
C TYR A 333 10.65 -11.06 -0.07
N GLY A 334 9.75 -10.20 0.39
CA GLY A 334 8.36 -10.15 -0.09
C GLY A 334 8.22 -9.78 -1.57
N VAL A 335 8.86 -8.69 -2.02
CA VAL A 335 8.82 -8.27 -3.44
C VAL A 335 9.50 -9.32 -4.34
N PRO A 336 10.72 -9.82 -4.04
CA PRO A 336 11.32 -10.93 -4.78
C PRO A 336 10.43 -12.17 -4.89
N LEU A 337 9.71 -12.57 -3.84
CA LEU A 337 8.78 -13.71 -3.86
C LEU A 337 7.64 -13.51 -4.87
N VAL A 338 7.01 -12.34 -4.85
CA VAL A 338 5.94 -12.01 -5.81
C VAL A 338 6.49 -11.95 -7.23
N THR A 339 7.68 -11.38 -7.40
CA THR A 339 8.35 -11.24 -8.71
C THR A 339 8.77 -12.60 -9.28
N GLU A 340 9.28 -13.51 -8.45
CA GLU A 340 9.61 -14.88 -8.85
C GLU A 340 8.37 -15.63 -9.37
N LYS A 341 7.22 -15.47 -8.71
CA LYS A 341 5.98 -16.16 -9.07
C LYS A 341 5.27 -15.56 -10.28
N TYR A 342 5.23 -14.25 -10.39
CA TYR A 342 4.35 -13.55 -11.34
C TYR A 342 5.09 -12.55 -12.25
N GLY A 343 6.40 -12.39 -12.07
CA GLY A 343 7.23 -11.45 -12.82
C GLY A 343 7.09 -10.00 -12.33
N GLU A 344 8.02 -9.14 -12.75
CA GLU A 344 8.00 -7.70 -12.42
C GLU A 344 6.74 -6.99 -12.94
N LYS A 345 6.16 -7.48 -14.04
CA LYS A 345 4.90 -6.99 -14.61
C LYS A 345 3.69 -7.10 -13.69
N ALA A 346 3.80 -7.89 -12.61
CA ALA A 346 2.76 -7.92 -11.56
C ALA A 346 2.62 -6.58 -10.85
N PHE A 347 3.67 -5.76 -10.85
CA PHE A 347 3.69 -4.44 -10.21
C PHE A 347 3.51 -3.34 -11.25
N GLU A 348 2.47 -2.54 -11.10
CA GLU A 348 2.21 -1.36 -11.91
C GLU A 348 2.27 -0.10 -11.03
N PHE A 349 3.26 0.73 -11.31
CA PHE A 349 3.48 2.00 -10.61
C PHE A 349 2.72 3.11 -11.33
N LEU A 350 1.64 3.56 -10.73
CA LEU A 350 0.85 4.70 -11.18
C LEU A 350 1.24 5.94 -10.36
N ASP A 351 0.89 7.12 -10.83
CA ASP A 351 1.29 8.39 -10.18
C ASP A 351 0.91 8.48 -8.70
N PHE A 352 -0.23 7.87 -8.32
CA PHE A 352 -0.80 7.97 -6.98
C PHE A 352 -1.07 6.62 -6.32
N PHE A 353 -0.88 5.52 -7.07
CA PHE A 353 -1.23 4.18 -6.63
C PHE A 353 -0.15 3.20 -7.04
N LEU A 354 0.03 2.19 -6.23
CA LEU A 354 0.67 0.95 -6.62
C LEU A 354 -0.41 -0.12 -6.80
N ARG A 355 -0.42 -0.76 -7.98
CA ARG A 355 -1.25 -1.92 -8.25
C ARG A 355 -0.38 -3.17 -8.31
N VAL A 356 -0.79 -4.20 -7.58
CA VAL A 356 -0.21 -5.54 -7.70
C VAL A 356 -1.25 -6.47 -8.27
N THR A 357 -0.97 -7.08 -9.42
CA THR A 357 -1.86 -8.00 -10.13
C THR A 357 -1.36 -9.43 -9.95
N ILE A 358 -2.21 -10.28 -9.40
CA ILE A 358 -1.95 -11.71 -9.23
C ILE A 358 -2.88 -12.48 -10.17
N PRO A 359 -2.36 -13.01 -11.29
CA PRO A 359 -3.15 -13.81 -12.23
C PRO A 359 -3.55 -15.13 -11.59
N PHE A 360 -4.73 -15.64 -11.97
CA PHE A 360 -5.23 -16.90 -11.50
C PHE A 360 -4.70 -18.08 -12.33
N ALA A 361 -4.50 -19.20 -11.69
CA ALA A 361 -4.08 -20.44 -12.31
C ALA A 361 -5.17 -21.05 -13.21
N TYR A 362 -6.43 -20.71 -12.95
CA TYR A 362 -7.61 -21.07 -13.73
C TYR A 362 -8.67 -19.99 -13.57
N GLU A 363 -9.65 -19.93 -14.48
CA GLU A 363 -10.71 -18.94 -14.45
C GLU A 363 -11.72 -19.27 -13.35
N LEU A 364 -12.02 -18.31 -12.47
CA LEU A 364 -12.99 -18.42 -11.40
C LEU A 364 -14.41 -18.40 -11.97
N LYS A 365 -15.13 -19.51 -11.87
CA LYS A 365 -16.53 -19.60 -12.31
C LYS A 365 -17.44 -18.89 -11.30
N ASN A 366 -18.50 -18.27 -11.81
CA ASN A 366 -19.47 -17.59 -10.93
C ASN A 366 -20.26 -18.54 -10.03
N ASP A 367 -20.35 -19.85 -10.41
CA ASP A 367 -21.07 -20.86 -9.63
C ASP A 367 -20.24 -21.46 -8.47
N ASP A 368 -18.93 -21.27 -8.44
CA ASP A 368 -18.06 -21.89 -7.43
C ASP A 368 -18.16 -21.23 -6.02
N THR A 369 -19.01 -20.19 -5.85
CA THR A 369 -19.29 -19.55 -4.56
C THR A 369 -20.56 -20.07 -3.89
N GLN A 370 -21.31 -20.99 -4.50
CA GLN A 370 -22.39 -21.73 -3.84
C GLN A 370 -21.89 -23.06 -3.24
N GLY A 371 -20.92 -22.99 -2.36
CA GLY A 371 -20.68 -24.05 -1.39
C GLY A 371 -21.78 -24.01 -0.36
N ASN A 372 -22.84 -24.79 -0.58
CA ASN A 372 -23.88 -25.19 0.37
C ASN A 372 -24.15 -24.23 1.54
N THR A 373 -24.87 -23.17 1.28
CA THR A 373 -25.81 -22.61 2.25
C THR A 373 -27.12 -22.36 1.52
N LYS A 374 -28.08 -23.26 1.71
CA LYS A 374 -29.50 -22.93 1.56
C LYS A 374 -29.75 -21.77 2.50
N THR A 375 -29.81 -20.57 1.96
CA THR A 375 -30.35 -19.40 2.66
C THR A 375 -31.62 -19.00 1.91
N ASP A 376 -32.72 -19.20 2.60
CA ASP A 376 -34.01 -18.67 2.25
C ASP A 376 -33.92 -17.17 2.02
N SER A 377 -34.59 -16.73 0.97
CA SER A 377 -34.86 -15.34 0.65
C SER A 377 -35.40 -14.58 1.87
N ILE A 378 -34.59 -13.68 2.45
CA ILE A 378 -35.06 -12.71 3.42
C ILE A 378 -34.51 -11.30 3.06
N ASN A 379 -35.43 -10.48 2.64
CA ASN A 379 -35.63 -9.03 2.80
C ASN A 379 -34.43 -8.07 2.79
N GLN A 380 -34.55 -7.12 1.89
CA GLN A 380 -34.01 -5.76 1.93
C GLN A 380 -34.13 -5.14 3.33
N GLY A 381 -33.00 -4.77 3.94
CA GLY A 381 -32.95 -3.99 5.17
C GLY A 381 -32.20 -4.67 6.32
N ALA A 382 -31.03 -5.26 6.06
CA ALA A 382 -30.19 -5.76 7.13
C ALA A 382 -28.96 -4.86 7.31
N ASP A 383 -28.77 -4.44 8.54
CA ASP A 383 -27.55 -3.82 9.08
C ASP A 383 -26.28 -4.57 8.66
N PRO A 384 -25.10 -3.91 8.58
CA PRO A 384 -23.86 -4.54 8.21
C PRO A 384 -23.61 -5.75 9.12
N ILE A 385 -23.45 -6.92 8.49
CA ILE A 385 -23.13 -8.16 9.19
C ILE A 385 -21.79 -7.94 9.90
N THR A 386 -21.87 -7.67 11.19
CA THR A 386 -20.74 -7.77 12.09
C THR A 386 -20.23 -9.19 12.02
N ASP A 387 -19.03 -9.39 11.47
CA ASP A 387 -18.40 -10.71 11.40
C ASP A 387 -18.06 -11.20 12.83
N PRO A 388 -18.78 -12.21 13.37
CA PRO A 388 -18.60 -12.64 14.75
C PRO A 388 -17.29 -13.42 14.98
N ILE A 389 -16.55 -13.71 13.92
CA ILE A 389 -15.53 -14.77 13.87
C ILE A 389 -14.22 -14.38 14.48
N THR A 390 -13.87 -13.11 14.35
CA THR A 390 -12.51 -12.63 14.59
C THR A 390 -12.37 -11.88 15.88
N ASP A 391 -13.40 -11.87 16.69
CA ASP A 391 -13.34 -11.30 18.02
C ASP A 391 -12.88 -12.36 19.06
N PRO A 392 -11.57 -12.43 19.39
CA PRO A 392 -11.06 -13.34 20.41
C PRO A 392 -11.71 -13.08 21.77
N ILE A 393 -12.13 -11.83 22.02
CA ILE A 393 -12.83 -11.43 23.24
C ILE A 393 -14.21 -12.08 23.30
N LYS A 394 -14.94 -12.15 22.17
CA LYS A 394 -16.24 -12.82 22.14
C LYS A 394 -16.12 -14.33 22.40
N LEU A 395 -15.10 -14.96 21.80
CA LEU A 395 -14.85 -16.37 22.05
C LEU A 395 -14.48 -16.63 23.53
N LEU A 396 -13.61 -15.81 24.11
CA LEU A 396 -13.25 -15.89 25.52
C LEU A 396 -14.46 -15.68 26.43
N LYS A 397 -15.32 -14.69 26.17
CA LYS A 397 -16.56 -14.46 26.91
C LYS A 397 -17.52 -15.65 26.82
N ILE A 398 -17.62 -16.31 25.67
CA ILE A 398 -18.47 -17.51 25.54
C ILE A 398 -17.84 -18.71 26.25
N ILE A 399 -16.50 -18.87 26.19
CA ILE A 399 -15.78 -19.91 26.95
C ILE A 399 -15.96 -19.69 28.48
N GLU A 400 -15.92 -18.44 28.93
CA GLU A 400 -16.16 -18.08 30.33
C GLU A 400 -17.59 -18.42 30.80
N ALA A 401 -18.56 -18.07 29.96
CA ALA A 401 -19.98 -18.34 30.25
C ALA A 401 -20.33 -19.84 30.18
N ASP A 402 -19.80 -20.53 29.17
CA ASP A 402 -20.12 -21.94 28.88
C ASP A 402 -18.84 -22.74 28.53
N PRO A 403 -18.03 -23.15 29.51
CA PRO A 403 -16.72 -23.74 29.27
C PRO A 403 -16.73 -25.19 28.73
N ASN A 404 -17.91 -25.82 28.72
CA ASN A 404 -18.11 -27.23 28.34
C ASN A 404 -18.59 -27.42 26.90
N LEU A 405 -18.82 -26.35 26.14
CA LEU A 405 -19.34 -26.46 24.78
C LEU A 405 -18.36 -27.16 23.83
N SER A 406 -18.91 -27.91 22.89
CA SER A 406 -18.16 -28.47 21.76
C SER A 406 -17.78 -27.39 20.78
N TYR A 407 -16.79 -27.67 19.93
CA TYR A 407 -16.39 -26.76 18.83
C TYR A 407 -17.56 -26.43 17.89
N LYS A 408 -18.52 -27.33 17.74
CA LYS A 408 -19.72 -27.13 16.93
C LYS A 408 -20.67 -26.12 17.62
N GLU A 409 -20.87 -26.21 18.88
CA GLU A 409 -21.74 -25.31 19.67
C GLU A 409 -21.11 -23.91 19.78
N TYR A 410 -19.79 -23.80 20.01
CA TYR A 410 -19.07 -22.51 19.90
C TYR A 410 -19.22 -21.89 18.53
N ALA A 411 -19.13 -22.72 17.47
CA ALA A 411 -19.28 -22.29 16.09
C ALA A 411 -20.69 -21.77 15.80
N GLU A 412 -21.72 -22.44 16.28
CA GLU A 412 -23.11 -22.02 16.14
C GLU A 412 -23.39 -20.70 16.88
N LYS A 413 -22.89 -20.55 18.12
CA LYS A 413 -23.05 -19.29 18.91
C LYS A 413 -22.31 -18.10 18.26
N LEU A 414 -21.23 -18.34 17.53
CA LEU A 414 -20.44 -17.30 16.88
C LEU A 414 -20.74 -17.17 15.38
N GLY A 415 -21.62 -17.99 14.83
CA GLY A 415 -21.97 -17.95 13.40
C GLY A 415 -20.82 -18.37 12.46
N VAL A 416 -19.99 -19.36 12.87
CA VAL A 416 -18.73 -19.69 12.16
C VAL A 416 -18.56 -21.18 11.93
N SER A 417 -17.51 -21.54 11.16
CA SER A 417 -17.20 -22.95 10.98
C SER A 417 -16.55 -23.57 12.22
N PRO A 418 -16.81 -24.86 12.55
CA PRO A 418 -16.11 -25.56 13.62
C PRO A 418 -14.58 -25.61 13.43
N ALA A 419 -14.11 -25.58 12.18
CA ALA A 419 -12.69 -25.53 11.86
C ALA A 419 -12.04 -24.21 12.30
N THR A 420 -12.75 -23.10 12.15
CA THR A 420 -12.33 -21.78 12.61
C THR A 420 -12.23 -21.74 14.15
N ILE A 421 -13.23 -22.26 14.85
CA ILE A 421 -13.19 -22.37 16.31
C ILE A 421 -12.02 -23.21 16.78
N LYS A 422 -11.78 -24.37 16.15
CA LYS A 422 -10.66 -25.25 16.50
C LYS A 422 -9.32 -24.51 16.34
N ARG A 423 -9.13 -23.75 15.25
CA ARG A 423 -7.93 -22.94 15.03
C ARG A 423 -7.79 -21.91 16.17
N ARG A 424 -8.84 -21.13 16.45
CA ARG A 424 -8.81 -20.07 17.49
C ARG A 424 -8.57 -20.62 18.90
N ILE A 425 -9.19 -21.71 19.24
CA ILE A 425 -8.94 -22.38 20.54
C ILE A 425 -7.49 -22.87 20.64
N ASN A 426 -6.91 -23.38 19.55
CA ASN A 426 -5.50 -23.76 19.53
C ASN A 426 -4.59 -22.53 19.68
N ASP A 427 -4.89 -21.41 19.03
CA ASP A 427 -4.16 -20.16 19.18
C ASP A 427 -4.20 -19.63 20.61
N LEU A 428 -5.38 -19.58 21.23
CA LEU A 428 -5.56 -19.18 22.62
C LEU A 428 -4.86 -20.13 23.61
N LYS A 429 -4.83 -21.43 23.31
CA LYS A 429 -4.11 -22.43 24.10
C LYS A 429 -2.59 -22.25 23.93
N ALA A 430 -2.09 -22.03 22.73
CA ALA A 430 -0.67 -21.77 22.47
C ALA A 430 -0.20 -20.47 23.14
N ALA A 431 -1.07 -19.45 23.20
CA ALA A 431 -0.85 -18.20 23.92
C ALA A 431 -1.00 -18.31 25.46
N GLY A 432 -1.29 -19.50 25.99
CA GLY A 432 -1.44 -19.70 27.43
C GLY A 432 -2.69 -19.05 28.07
N ARG A 433 -3.66 -18.58 27.25
CA ARG A 433 -4.83 -17.87 27.72
C ARG A 433 -5.95 -18.80 28.21
N ILE A 434 -6.00 -20.00 27.69
CA ILE A 434 -6.95 -21.06 28.09
C ILE A 434 -6.23 -22.39 28.25
N ILE A 435 -6.73 -23.20 29.17
CA ILE A 435 -6.25 -24.57 29.37
C ILE A 435 -7.46 -25.51 29.38
N TYR A 436 -7.30 -26.70 28.82
CA TYR A 436 -8.31 -27.75 28.91
C TYR A 436 -8.07 -28.60 30.14
N ILE A 437 -9.07 -28.65 31.03
CA ILE A 437 -8.99 -29.40 32.29
C ILE A 437 -9.92 -30.62 32.22
N GLY A 438 -9.39 -31.80 32.56
CA GLY A 438 -10.16 -33.04 32.60
C GLY A 438 -9.91 -33.99 31.41
N ALA A 439 -10.67 -35.08 31.36
CA ALA A 439 -10.54 -36.09 30.30
C ALA A 439 -11.23 -35.64 29.02
N ARG A 440 -10.76 -36.19 27.85
CA ARG A 440 -11.20 -35.79 26.51
C ARG A 440 -12.71 -35.77 26.25
N LYS A 441 -13.51 -36.52 27.04
CA LYS A 441 -14.97 -36.58 26.91
C LYS A 441 -15.73 -35.69 27.91
N ASN A 442 -15.12 -35.36 29.07
CA ASN A 442 -15.80 -34.65 30.17
C ASN A 442 -14.93 -33.48 30.72
N GLY A 443 -14.00 -33.00 29.94
CA GLY A 443 -13.18 -31.85 30.28
C GLY A 443 -13.81 -30.54 29.81
N HIS A 444 -13.30 -29.45 30.33
CA HIS A 444 -13.75 -28.10 30.03
C HIS A 444 -12.60 -27.13 29.83
N TRP A 445 -12.90 -26.04 29.17
CA TRP A 445 -11.93 -24.94 28.99
C TRP A 445 -11.93 -24.03 30.21
N LYS A 446 -10.76 -23.69 30.70
CA LYS A 446 -10.56 -22.70 31.77
C LYS A 446 -9.70 -21.54 31.25
N ILE A 447 -10.17 -20.31 31.48
CA ILE A 447 -9.39 -19.10 31.22
C ILE A 447 -8.35 -18.95 32.35
N ILE A 448 -7.09 -18.70 31.95
CA ILE A 448 -5.96 -18.56 32.88
C ILE A 448 -5.82 -17.14 33.40
N ASP A 449 -6.26 -16.14 32.60
CA ASP A 449 -6.12 -14.71 32.88
C ASP A 449 -7.37 -14.14 33.56
N LYS A 450 -7.18 -13.56 34.76
CA LYS A 450 -8.26 -13.00 35.60
C LYS A 450 -8.65 -11.55 35.21
N ASP A 451 -7.97 -10.91 34.28
CA ASP A 451 -8.17 -9.46 34.02
C ASP A 451 -9.36 -9.11 33.12
N ILE A 452 -10.24 -10.07 32.77
CA ILE A 452 -11.40 -9.79 31.92
C ILE A 452 -12.66 -9.45 32.73
N SER A 453 -12.68 -9.70 34.06
CA SER A 453 -13.88 -9.54 34.89
C SER A 453 -14.10 -8.16 35.51
N GLU A 454 -13.16 -7.19 35.37
CA GLU A 454 -13.27 -5.87 36.02
C GLU A 454 -13.59 -4.70 35.08
N VAL A 455 -14.01 -4.93 33.82
CA VAL A 455 -14.41 -3.87 32.88
C VAL A 455 -15.92 -3.84 32.65
N THR A 456 -16.70 -4.08 33.68
CA THR A 456 -18.15 -3.83 33.68
C THR A 456 -18.58 -3.28 35.04
N THR A 457 -18.27 -2.01 35.25
CA THR A 457 -19.08 -1.08 36.06
C THR A 457 -18.89 0.34 35.47
#